data_84c8d86e5ccfb6fb3d30e21b7b83f076
#
_entry.id   84c8d86e5ccfb6fb3d30e21b7b83f076
#
_cell.length_a   1.000
_cell.length_b   1.000
_cell.length_c   1.000
_cell.angle_alpha   90.00
_cell.angle_beta   90.00
_cell.angle_gamma   90.00
#
_symmetry.space_group_name_H-M   'P 1'
#
loop_
_entity.id
_entity.type
_entity.pdbx_description
1 polymer ?
#
loop_
_entity_poly.entity_id
_entity_poly.type
_entity_poly.pdbx_seq_one_letter_code
_entity_poly.pdbx_strand_id
1 'polypeptide(L)'
;SEMCIRDSFMTCGKRYTYRILNSRHGSAIRRNTFAHVPIPLDVDAMRQALPTLLGTHDFAAYQASGGTAKTTIRTIRMAEMTAQGDEIILLVEGDAFLYNMVRIIAGTLIEIGLHRRSADAFTEAFRTLDRLSLGVTAPPHGLELTKVYYPEEAFRMPEAVRWHEE
;
A
#
# COMPACT_ATOMS: atom_id res chain seq x y z
N SER A 1 13.96 7.28 -12.36
CA SER A 1 15.21 6.54 -12.34
C SER A 1 15.34 5.60 -13.54
N GLU A 2 16.53 5.15 -13.83
CA GLU A 2 16.81 4.27 -14.96
C GLU A 2 16.03 2.94 -14.90
N MET A 3 15.77 2.41 -13.70
CA MET A 3 15.01 1.17 -13.53
C MET A 3 13.53 1.35 -13.91
N CYS A 4 12.98 2.50 -13.71
CA CYS A 4 11.61 2.81 -14.09
C CYS A 4 11.40 2.77 -15.60
N ILE A 5 12.40 3.16 -16.37
CA ILE A 5 12.37 3.18 -17.84
C ILE A 5 12.58 1.78 -18.42
N ARG A 6 13.34 0.91 -17.74
CA ARG A 6 13.70 -0.43 -18.23
C ARG A 6 12.60 -1.48 -18.03
N ASP A 7 11.92 -1.48 -16.88
CA ASP A 7 11.03 -2.57 -16.47
C ASP A 7 9.58 -2.34 -16.85
N SER A 8 9.21 -1.09 -17.06
CA SER A 8 7.86 -0.73 -17.45
C SER A 8 7.95 0.55 -18.25
N PHE A 9 8.05 0.45 -19.55
CA PHE A 9 8.25 1.58 -20.46
C PHE A 9 7.55 2.89 -20.06
N MET A 10 6.66 2.86 -19.08
CA MET A 10 5.79 3.99 -18.81
C MET A 10 5.56 4.32 -17.34
N THR A 11 5.95 3.50 -16.35
CA THR A 11 5.60 3.80 -14.94
C THR A 11 6.82 3.96 -14.05
N CYS A 12 6.86 5.04 -13.28
CA CYS A 12 7.88 5.31 -12.26
C CYS A 12 7.40 5.10 -10.83
N GLY A 13 6.15 4.78 -10.65
CA GLY A 13 5.60 4.53 -9.34
C GLY A 13 4.10 4.46 -9.35
N LYS A 14 3.58 4.02 -8.21
CA LYS A 14 2.15 3.85 -7.98
C LYS A 14 1.79 4.32 -6.59
N ARG A 15 0.59 4.86 -6.45
CA ARG A 15 -0.04 5.14 -5.18
C ARG A 15 -1.26 4.25 -5.03
N TYR A 16 -1.31 3.53 -3.91
CA TYR A 16 -2.49 2.80 -3.49
C TYR A 16 -3.17 3.51 -2.34
N THR A 17 -4.48 3.48 -2.35
CA THR A 17 -5.32 3.94 -1.23
C THR A 17 -6.02 2.73 -0.66
N TYR A 18 -5.95 2.57 0.66
CA TYR A 18 -6.74 1.57 1.37
C TYR A 18 -7.71 2.26 2.32
N ARG A 19 -9.00 1.92 2.19
CA ARG A 19 -10.08 2.56 2.94
C ARG A 19 -10.63 1.61 3.98
N ILE A 20 -10.69 2.08 5.23
CA ILE A 20 -11.23 1.36 6.37
C ILE A 20 -12.41 2.15 6.92
N LEU A 21 -13.54 1.47 7.08
CA LEU A 21 -14.69 1.99 7.82
C LEU A 21 -14.60 1.48 9.25
N ASN A 22 -14.22 2.35 10.17
CA ASN A 22 -14.10 2.02 11.58
C ASN A 22 -15.33 2.53 12.33
N SER A 23 -16.39 1.76 12.26
CA SER A 23 -17.66 2.04 12.91
C SER A 23 -18.32 0.75 13.37
N ARG A 24 -19.08 0.85 14.45
CA ARG A 24 -19.81 -0.29 15.02
C ARG A 24 -20.77 -0.91 14.00
N HIS A 25 -21.41 -0.09 13.19
CA HIS A 25 -22.35 -0.51 12.15
C HIS A 25 -21.73 -0.29 10.78
N GLY A 26 -21.96 -1.22 9.86
CA GLY A 26 -21.56 -1.07 8.47
C GLY A 26 -22.35 0.01 7.74
N SER A 27 -21.94 0.30 6.54
CA SER A 27 -22.60 1.27 5.65
C SER A 27 -22.94 0.59 4.32
N ALA A 28 -24.21 0.66 3.92
CA ALA A 28 -24.65 0.12 2.64
C ALA A 28 -23.97 0.83 1.45
N ILE A 29 -23.68 2.14 1.60
CA ILE A 29 -23.05 2.94 0.55
C ILE A 29 -21.56 2.61 0.43
N ARG A 30 -20.87 2.37 1.56
CA ARG A 30 -19.40 2.19 1.60
C ARG A 30 -18.95 0.73 1.60
N ARG A 31 -19.87 -0.24 1.64
CA ARG A 31 -19.56 -1.66 1.79
C ARG A 31 -18.68 -2.25 0.69
N ASN A 32 -18.71 -1.68 -0.51
CA ASN A 32 -17.94 -2.16 -1.66
C ASN A 32 -16.61 -1.44 -1.85
N THR A 33 -16.33 -0.39 -1.08
CA THR A 33 -15.13 0.43 -1.21
C THR A 33 -14.36 0.61 0.08
N PHE A 34 -14.91 0.15 1.22
CA PHE A 34 -14.29 0.21 2.53
C PHE A 34 -14.25 -1.17 3.18
N ALA A 35 -13.12 -1.50 3.79
CA ALA A 35 -13.04 -2.65 4.69
C ALA A 35 -13.68 -2.26 6.03
N HIS A 36 -14.69 -2.98 6.47
CA HIS A 36 -15.40 -2.69 7.71
C HIS A 36 -14.71 -3.32 8.91
N VAL A 37 -14.32 -2.48 9.86
CA VAL A 37 -13.77 -2.90 11.17
C VAL A 37 -14.68 -2.34 12.26
N PRO A 38 -15.50 -3.19 12.91
CA PRO A 38 -16.49 -2.71 13.88
C PRO A 38 -15.90 -2.34 15.25
N ILE A 39 -14.72 -2.83 15.57
CA ILE A 39 -14.04 -2.57 16.85
C ILE A 39 -13.20 -1.29 16.72
N PRO A 40 -13.27 -0.37 17.69
CA PRO A 40 -12.45 0.85 17.64
C PRO A 40 -10.98 0.58 17.46
N LEU A 41 -10.34 1.29 16.53
CA LEU A 41 -8.93 1.18 16.22
C LEU A 41 -8.14 2.30 16.89
N ASP A 42 -6.98 1.95 17.45
CA ASP A 42 -5.99 2.91 17.92
C ASP A 42 -5.21 3.47 16.72
N VAL A 43 -5.72 4.57 16.15
CA VAL A 43 -5.14 5.18 14.96
C VAL A 43 -3.73 5.72 15.23
N ASP A 44 -3.46 6.22 16.42
CA ASP A 44 -2.13 6.73 16.78
C ASP A 44 -1.08 5.60 16.78
N ALA A 45 -1.43 4.43 17.32
CA ALA A 45 -0.55 3.26 17.23
C ALA A 45 -0.30 2.83 15.80
N MET A 46 -1.31 2.86 14.95
CA MET A 46 -1.18 2.55 13.52
C MET A 46 -0.26 3.56 12.82
N ARG A 47 -0.45 4.84 13.06
CA ARG A 47 0.41 5.90 12.48
C ARG A 47 1.86 5.77 12.90
N GLN A 48 2.11 5.42 14.15
CA GLN A 48 3.48 5.27 14.68
C GLN A 48 4.25 4.14 14.01
N ALA A 49 3.57 3.14 13.48
CA ALA A 49 4.19 2.03 12.78
C ALA A 49 4.58 2.36 11.33
N LEU A 50 3.96 3.37 10.72
CA LEU A 50 4.13 3.68 9.29
C LEU A 50 5.55 4.09 8.89
N PRO A 51 6.30 4.91 9.65
CA PRO A 51 7.64 5.33 9.24
C PRO A 51 8.62 4.18 9.00
N THR A 52 8.44 3.05 9.67
CA THR A 52 9.28 1.85 9.48
C THR A 52 9.23 1.32 8.06
N LEU A 53 8.10 1.53 7.34
CA LEU A 53 7.92 1.07 5.97
C LEU A 53 8.69 1.90 4.95
N LEU A 54 9.06 3.13 5.29
CA LEU A 54 9.70 4.06 4.35
C LEU A 54 11.10 3.60 3.95
N GLY A 55 11.47 3.85 2.72
CA GLY A 55 12.77 3.55 2.17
C GLY A 55 12.80 2.24 1.40
N THR A 56 14.01 1.78 1.13
CA THR A 56 14.26 0.55 0.38
C THR A 56 14.54 -0.60 1.35
N HIS A 57 13.74 -1.65 1.22
CA HIS A 57 13.81 -2.82 2.09
C HIS A 57 13.56 -4.10 1.30
N ASP A 58 13.90 -5.22 1.89
CA ASP A 58 13.44 -6.52 1.43
C ASP A 58 12.03 -6.80 1.97
N PHE A 59 11.04 -6.69 1.10
CA PHE A 59 9.63 -6.93 1.43
C PHE A 59 9.19 -8.38 1.23
N ALA A 60 10.11 -9.34 1.29
CA ALA A 60 9.80 -10.76 1.08
C ALA A 60 8.66 -11.26 1.98
N ALA A 61 8.61 -10.81 3.24
CA ALA A 61 7.54 -11.17 4.18
C ALA A 61 6.18 -10.55 3.81
N TYR A 62 6.16 -9.52 3.00
CA TYR A 62 4.97 -8.75 2.62
C TYR A 62 4.34 -9.23 1.31
N GLN A 63 4.58 -10.45 0.95
CA GLN A 63 4.13 -11.04 -0.30
C GLN A 63 3.23 -12.23 -0.02
N ALA A 64 2.10 -12.30 -0.72
CA ALA A 64 1.24 -13.47 -0.69
C ALA A 64 1.84 -14.62 -1.52
N SER A 65 1.48 -15.84 -1.18
CA SER A 65 1.82 -17.02 -1.95
C SER A 65 1.31 -16.90 -3.39
N GLY A 66 2.12 -17.34 -4.35
CA GLY A 66 1.78 -17.26 -5.78
C GLY A 66 2.26 -15.99 -6.47
N GLY A 67 2.96 -15.11 -5.78
CA GLY A 67 3.64 -13.98 -6.41
C GLY A 67 4.74 -14.46 -7.35
N THR A 68 4.88 -13.78 -8.50
CA THR A 68 5.83 -14.11 -9.56
C THR A 68 6.99 -13.13 -9.69
N ALA A 69 7.12 -12.21 -8.73
CA ALA A 69 8.17 -11.20 -8.75
C ALA A 69 9.55 -11.84 -8.67
N LYS A 70 10.47 -11.39 -9.52
CA LYS A 70 11.86 -11.90 -9.56
C LYS A 70 12.69 -11.45 -8.36
N THR A 71 12.36 -10.29 -7.81
CA THR A 71 13.02 -9.71 -6.63
C THR A 71 11.98 -9.23 -5.64
N THR A 72 12.35 -9.15 -4.37
CA THR A 72 11.47 -8.68 -3.30
C THR A 72 11.94 -7.36 -2.69
N ILE A 73 12.99 -6.79 -3.25
CA ILE A 73 13.45 -5.45 -2.85
C ILE A 73 12.53 -4.40 -3.47
N ARG A 74 11.96 -3.57 -2.63
CA ARG A 74 11.05 -2.49 -3.05
C ARG A 74 11.36 -1.21 -2.28
N THR A 75 10.87 -0.10 -2.80
CA THR A 75 11.03 1.23 -2.18
C THR A 75 9.68 1.84 -1.96
N ILE A 76 9.35 2.16 -0.70
CA ILE A 76 8.17 2.94 -0.33
C ILE A 76 8.63 4.37 -0.07
N ARG A 77 8.03 5.33 -0.78
CA ARG A 77 8.33 6.76 -0.68
C ARG A 77 7.40 7.49 0.27
N MET A 78 6.18 7.00 0.41
CA MET A 78 5.16 7.63 1.26
C MET A 78 4.30 6.55 1.89
N ALA A 79 4.03 6.71 3.17
CA ALA A 79 3.07 5.90 3.90
C ALA A 79 2.40 6.82 4.91
N GLU A 80 1.15 7.18 4.65
CA GLU A 80 0.39 8.15 5.45
C GLU A 80 -0.98 7.59 5.80
N MET A 81 -1.49 8.01 6.93
CA MET A 81 -2.82 7.63 7.38
C MET A 81 -3.57 8.84 7.90
N THR A 82 -4.79 9.02 7.42
CA THR A 82 -5.72 10.04 7.90
C THR A 82 -6.94 9.38 8.49
N ALA A 83 -7.51 9.98 9.52
CA ALA A 83 -8.77 9.55 10.11
C ALA A 83 -9.70 10.75 10.17
N GLN A 84 -10.91 10.58 9.63
CA GLN A 84 -11.95 11.59 9.65
C GLN A 84 -13.29 10.92 9.92
N GLY A 85 -13.90 11.23 11.07
CA GLY A 85 -15.09 10.53 11.51
C GLY A 85 -14.78 9.03 11.69
N ASP A 86 -15.56 8.19 11.04
CA ASP A 86 -15.39 6.73 11.05
C ASP A 86 -14.56 6.19 9.86
N GLU A 87 -14.03 7.08 9.03
CA GLU A 87 -13.22 6.71 7.88
C GLU A 87 -11.72 6.84 8.18
N ILE A 88 -10.99 5.77 7.92
CA ILE A 88 -9.53 5.74 8.01
C ILE A 88 -8.98 5.45 6.63
N ILE A 89 -8.10 6.32 6.15
CA ILE A 89 -7.54 6.25 4.80
C ILE A 89 -6.03 6.07 4.91
N LEU A 90 -5.54 4.98 4.35
CA LEU A 90 -4.11 4.68 4.21
C LEU A 90 -3.68 5.00 2.78
N LEU A 91 -2.62 5.79 2.64
CA LEU A 91 -1.97 6.06 1.37
C LEU A 91 -0.57 5.45 1.38
N VAL A 92 -0.27 4.64 0.40
CA VAL A 92 1.07 4.05 0.22
C VAL A 92 1.54 4.30 -1.20
N GLU A 93 2.73 4.87 -1.32
CA GLU A 93 3.32 5.21 -2.61
C GLU A 93 4.73 4.63 -2.70
N GLY A 94 5.04 4.02 -3.82
CA GLY A 94 6.35 3.44 -4.08
C GLY A 94 6.57 3.17 -5.55
N ASP A 95 7.73 2.61 -5.88
CA ASP A 95 8.09 2.34 -7.27
C ASP A 95 7.31 1.15 -7.85
N ALA A 96 7.24 0.06 -7.09
CA ALA A 96 6.52 -1.16 -7.45
C ALA A 96 6.12 -1.90 -6.18
N PHE A 97 5.13 -2.77 -6.31
CA PHE A 97 4.59 -3.53 -5.18
C PHE A 97 4.56 -5.02 -5.48
N LEU A 98 4.76 -5.82 -4.43
CA LEU A 98 4.59 -7.26 -4.49
C LEU A 98 3.10 -7.63 -4.43
N TYR A 99 2.79 -8.86 -4.78
CA TYR A 99 1.43 -9.37 -4.78
C TYR A 99 0.79 -9.27 -3.38
N ASN A 100 -0.32 -8.58 -3.28
CA ASN A 100 -1.06 -8.28 -2.06
C ASN A 100 -0.30 -7.47 -1.00
N MET A 101 0.84 -6.87 -1.34
CA MET A 101 1.70 -6.17 -0.38
C MET A 101 0.96 -5.08 0.41
N VAL A 102 0.22 -4.20 -0.26
CA VAL A 102 -0.53 -3.12 0.43
C VAL A 102 -1.64 -3.67 1.30
N ARG A 103 -2.31 -4.73 0.88
CA ARG A 103 -3.34 -5.38 1.67
C ARG A 103 -2.78 -6.07 2.92
N ILE A 104 -1.57 -6.62 2.83
CA ILE A 104 -0.87 -7.21 3.98
C ILE A 104 -0.45 -6.10 4.95
N ILE A 105 0.04 -4.98 4.45
CA ILE A 105 0.34 -3.80 5.27
C ILE A 105 -0.93 -3.32 5.99
N ALA A 106 -2.03 -3.17 5.27
CA ALA A 106 -3.30 -2.73 5.84
C ALA A 106 -3.82 -3.69 6.92
N GLY A 107 -3.78 -4.99 6.66
CA GLY A 107 -4.20 -6.00 7.64
C GLY A 107 -3.33 -5.99 8.90
N THR A 108 -2.04 -5.81 8.75
CA THR A 108 -1.11 -5.69 9.88
C THR A 108 -1.40 -4.43 10.70
N LEU A 109 -1.64 -3.31 10.04
CA LEU A 109 -2.02 -2.06 10.72
C LEU A 109 -3.33 -2.20 11.50
N ILE A 110 -4.32 -2.89 10.93
CA ILE A 110 -5.59 -3.15 11.62
C ILE A 110 -5.31 -3.96 12.90
N GLU A 111 -4.50 -5.00 12.84
CA GLU A 111 -4.15 -5.79 14.02
C GLU A 111 -3.36 -4.98 15.06
N ILE A 112 -2.49 -4.07 14.64
CA ILE A 112 -1.80 -3.13 15.53
C ILE A 112 -2.82 -2.20 16.19
N GLY A 113 -3.75 -1.64 15.44
CA GLY A 113 -4.80 -0.77 15.94
C GLY A 113 -5.76 -1.47 16.89
N LEU A 114 -5.96 -2.78 16.75
CA LEU A 114 -6.73 -3.62 17.67
C LEU A 114 -5.93 -4.07 18.89
N HIS A 115 -4.66 -3.69 19.01
CA HIS A 115 -3.72 -4.18 20.03
C HIS A 115 -3.56 -5.71 20.06
N ARG A 116 -3.73 -6.35 18.91
CA ARG A 116 -3.54 -7.80 18.73
C ARG A 116 -2.17 -8.17 18.19
N ARG A 117 -1.39 -7.17 17.78
CA ARG A 117 -0.06 -7.33 17.25
C ARG A 117 0.83 -6.17 17.70
N SER A 118 2.11 -6.46 17.93
CA SER A 118 3.09 -5.46 18.33
C SER A 118 3.25 -4.38 17.26
N ALA A 119 3.46 -3.13 17.69
CA ALA A 119 3.84 -2.03 16.81
C ALA A 119 5.16 -2.28 16.07
N ASP A 120 5.98 -3.23 16.53
CA ASP A 120 7.25 -3.63 15.92
C ASP A 120 7.10 -4.68 14.82
N ALA A 121 5.88 -5.03 14.43
CA ALA A 121 5.62 -6.09 13.47
C ALA A 121 6.35 -5.87 12.13
N PHE A 122 6.38 -4.64 11.63
CA PHE A 122 7.06 -4.34 10.37
C PHE A 122 8.58 -4.50 10.50
N THR A 123 9.15 -4.04 11.60
CA THR A 123 10.59 -4.22 11.90
C THR A 123 10.95 -5.70 11.96
N GLU A 124 10.15 -6.50 12.67
CA GLU A 124 10.35 -7.95 12.77
C GLU A 124 10.24 -8.62 11.42
N ALA A 125 9.30 -8.22 10.58
CA ALA A 125 9.12 -8.77 9.25
C ALA A 125 10.34 -8.48 8.33
N PHE A 126 10.94 -7.31 8.46
CA PHE A 126 12.18 -7.01 7.73
C PHE A 126 13.37 -7.80 8.26
N ARG A 127 13.42 -8.06 9.56
CA ARG A 127 14.50 -8.81 10.20
C ARG A 127 14.43 -10.30 9.88
N THR A 128 13.25 -10.89 9.95
CA THR A 128 13.04 -12.34 9.83
C THR A 128 12.71 -12.78 8.40
N LEU A 129 12.17 -11.89 7.58
CA LEU A 129 11.62 -12.20 6.26
C LEU A 129 10.50 -13.25 6.31
N ASP A 130 9.84 -13.38 7.47
CA ASP A 130 8.78 -14.34 7.72
C ASP A 130 7.42 -13.69 7.59
N ARG A 131 6.59 -14.21 6.69
CA ARG A 131 5.21 -13.74 6.47
C ARG A 131 4.39 -13.76 7.77
N LEU A 132 4.65 -14.69 8.68
CA LEU A 132 3.94 -14.82 9.95
C LEU A 132 4.23 -13.70 10.94
N SER A 133 5.27 -12.90 10.70
CA SER A 133 5.53 -11.68 11.48
C SER A 133 4.48 -10.60 11.22
N LEU A 134 3.74 -10.71 10.14
CA LEU A 134 2.71 -9.76 9.72
C LEU A 134 1.30 -10.30 9.94
N GLY A 135 0.33 -9.42 9.85
CA GLY A 135 -1.08 -9.75 10.02
C GLY A 135 -1.70 -10.41 8.80
N VAL A 136 -2.99 -10.70 8.91
CA VAL A 136 -3.77 -11.26 7.80
C VAL A 136 -3.89 -10.25 6.66
N THR A 137 -4.06 -10.76 5.46
CA THR A 137 -4.30 -9.91 4.28
C THR A 137 -5.67 -9.26 4.42
N ALA A 138 -5.71 -7.93 4.37
CA ALA A 138 -6.97 -7.19 4.45
C ALA A 138 -7.86 -7.43 3.22
N PRO A 139 -9.19 -7.25 3.34
CA PRO A 139 -10.12 -7.47 2.23
C PRO A 139 -9.78 -6.65 0.98
N PRO A 140 -9.98 -7.21 -0.23
CA PRO A 140 -9.59 -6.55 -1.46
C PRO A 140 -10.40 -5.30 -1.79
N HIS A 141 -11.65 -5.23 -1.38
CA HIS A 141 -12.56 -4.14 -1.75
C HIS A 141 -12.21 -2.77 -1.14
N GLY A 142 -11.35 -2.74 -0.10
CA GLY A 142 -10.83 -1.49 0.45
C GLY A 142 -9.66 -0.89 -0.35
N LEU A 143 -9.09 -1.64 -1.28
CA LEU A 143 -7.89 -1.26 -2.03
C LEU A 143 -8.25 -0.63 -3.37
N GLU A 144 -7.58 0.47 -3.69
CA GLU A 144 -7.68 1.13 -4.99
C GLU A 144 -6.30 1.63 -5.43
N LEU A 145 -5.96 1.40 -6.69
CA LEU A 145 -4.82 2.05 -7.33
C LEU A 145 -5.28 3.47 -7.72
N THR A 146 -4.84 4.48 -6.98
CA THR A 146 -5.34 5.84 -7.12
C THR A 146 -4.46 6.74 -7.97
N LYS A 147 -3.20 6.37 -8.17
CA LYS A 147 -2.29 7.16 -9.00
C LYS A 147 -1.20 6.28 -9.59
N VAL A 148 -0.87 6.56 -10.84
CA VAL A 148 0.28 5.98 -11.55
C VAL A 148 1.16 7.12 -11.99
N TYR A 149 2.46 7.03 -11.67
CA TYR A 149 3.45 8.04 -12.05
C TYR A 149 4.21 7.56 -13.27
N TYR A 150 4.42 8.44 -14.23
CA TYR A 150 5.17 8.16 -15.45
C TYR A 150 6.43 9.01 -15.49
N PRO A 151 7.54 8.53 -16.10
CA PRO A 151 8.71 9.36 -16.31
C PRO A 151 8.32 10.55 -17.20
N GLU A 152 8.92 11.70 -16.95
CA GLU A 152 8.65 12.91 -17.74
C GLU A 152 8.91 12.66 -19.23
N GLU A 153 9.92 11.86 -19.56
CA GLU A 153 10.26 11.47 -20.92
C GLU A 153 9.18 10.64 -21.62
N ALA A 154 8.33 9.93 -20.87
CA ALA A 154 7.25 9.13 -21.45
C ALA A 154 6.20 10.01 -22.16
N PHE A 155 6.13 11.30 -21.80
CA PHE A 155 5.22 12.27 -22.39
C PHE A 155 5.87 13.06 -23.53
N ARG A 156 7.18 12.89 -23.75
CA ARG A 156 7.89 13.49 -24.87
C ARG A 156 7.75 12.59 -26.10
N MET A 157 6.61 12.66 -26.76
CA MET A 157 6.45 12.04 -28.06
C MET A 157 7.33 12.73 -29.08
N PRO A 158 7.96 11.98 -30.03
CA PRO A 158 8.60 12.58 -31.19
C PRO A 158 7.59 13.50 -31.88
N GLU A 159 8.07 14.63 -32.36
CA GLU A 159 7.22 15.66 -32.98
C GLU A 159 6.34 15.11 -34.12
N ALA A 160 6.84 14.09 -34.82
CA ALA A 160 6.13 13.38 -35.90
C ALA A 160 4.92 12.57 -35.43
N VAL A 161 4.74 12.33 -34.12
CA VAL A 161 3.64 11.53 -33.56
C VAL A 161 2.69 12.40 -32.72
N ARG A 162 2.95 13.70 -32.62
CA ARG A 162 2.01 14.61 -31.99
C ARG A 162 0.80 14.76 -32.89
N TRP A 163 -0.30 14.21 -32.44
CA TRP A 163 -1.59 14.49 -33.05
C TRP A 163 -1.85 15.99 -32.86
N HIS A 164 -2.08 16.69 -33.97
CA HIS A 164 -2.56 18.05 -33.87
C HIS A 164 -3.97 17.99 -33.27
N GLU A 165 -4.08 18.38 -32.02
CA GLU A 165 -5.37 18.75 -31.46
C GLU A 165 -5.77 20.07 -32.14
N GLU A 166 -6.62 19.94 -33.12
CA GLU A 166 -7.34 21.09 -33.67
C GLU A 166 -8.55 21.41 -32.77
#